data_3cf15599aa50351190e6e19550af5178
#
_entry.id   3cf15599aa50351190e6e19550af5178
#
_cell.length_a   1.000
_cell.length_b   1.000
_cell.length_c   1.000
_cell.angle_alpha   90.00
_cell.angle_beta   90.00
_cell.angle_gamma   90.00
#
_symmetry.space_group_name_H-M   'P 1'
#
loop_
_entity.id
_entity.type
_entity.pdbx_description
1 polymer ?
#
loop_
_entity_poly.entity_id
_entity_poly.type
_entity_poly.pdbx_seq_one_letter_code
_entity_poly.pdbx_strand_id
1 'polypeptide(L)'
;MNLTINILLSFFKTLEKINTFFLRIGRQFAWIAILLMVIVILVQVFFRYVLNNALPWPDEVARFLMLWMTGLIAPSAYRWGGFVSIDLLERFLPKLISTLLTLFLLIVSLFVLVIGLELGFKHINAGWIFNSSSIKIPFHLIGGKAEPIKLAWMYMSLPVGLSLIHISEPTRRS
;
A
#
# COMPACT_ATOMS: atom_id res chain seq x y z
N MET A 1 12.46 -22.35 31.25
CA MET A 1 12.07 -20.96 30.94
C MET A 1 12.91 -20.34 29.81
N ASN A 2 14.20 -20.61 29.72
CA ASN A 2 15.08 -20.03 28.67
C ASN A 2 14.87 -20.61 27.25
N LEU A 3 14.46 -21.87 27.13
CA LEU A 3 14.28 -22.52 25.81
C LEU A 3 13.04 -21.97 25.06
N THR A 4 11.94 -21.81 25.76
CA THR A 4 10.69 -21.22 25.19
C THR A 4 10.90 -19.78 24.78
N ILE A 5 11.63 -19.00 25.56
CA ILE A 5 11.95 -17.59 25.23
C ILE A 5 12.85 -17.54 23.98
N ASN A 6 13.85 -18.42 23.87
CA ASN A 6 14.74 -18.46 22.71
C ASN A 6 14.01 -18.89 21.42
N ILE A 7 13.06 -19.83 21.50
CA ILE A 7 12.24 -20.24 20.36
C ILE A 7 11.33 -19.07 19.91
N LEU A 8 10.69 -18.39 20.86
CA LEU A 8 9.87 -17.21 20.58
C LEU A 8 10.69 -16.08 19.92
N LEU A 9 11.86 -15.78 20.46
CA LEU A 9 12.76 -14.76 19.91
C LEU A 9 13.25 -15.12 18.50
N SER A 10 13.56 -16.42 18.25
CA SER A 10 13.96 -16.88 16.94
C SER A 10 12.82 -16.77 15.92
N PHE A 11 11.60 -17.09 16.34
CA PHE A 11 10.41 -16.94 15.52
C PHE A 11 10.15 -15.48 15.14
N PHE A 12 10.21 -14.55 16.10
CA PHE A 12 10.07 -13.13 15.84
C PHE A 12 11.17 -12.57 14.92
N LYS A 13 12.42 -12.98 15.09
CA LYS A 13 13.52 -12.59 14.19
C LYS A 13 13.31 -13.09 12.77
N THR A 14 12.75 -14.27 12.60
CA THR A 14 12.44 -14.80 11.26
C THR A 14 11.31 -14.01 10.59
N LEU A 15 10.25 -13.72 11.34
CA LEU A 15 9.15 -12.86 10.86
C LEU A 15 9.64 -11.46 10.47
N GLU A 16 10.52 -10.88 11.28
CA GLU A 16 11.13 -9.58 11.00
C GLU A 16 11.95 -9.58 9.70
N LYS A 17 12.76 -10.62 9.47
CA LYS A 17 13.51 -10.75 8.21
C LYS A 17 12.60 -10.86 7.00
N ILE A 18 11.55 -11.68 7.10
CA ILE A 18 10.56 -11.84 6.03
C ILE A 18 9.86 -10.50 5.76
N ASN A 19 9.38 -9.82 6.80
CA ASN A 19 8.74 -8.53 6.67
C ASN A 19 9.67 -7.48 6.07
N THR A 20 10.93 -7.41 6.53
CA THR A 20 11.93 -6.49 5.99
C THR A 20 12.21 -6.76 4.50
N PHE A 21 12.21 -8.01 4.09
CA PHE A 21 12.39 -8.40 2.70
C PHE A 21 11.20 -7.91 1.84
N PHE A 22 9.96 -8.16 2.29
CA PHE A 22 8.77 -7.68 1.58
C PHE A 22 8.70 -6.14 1.51
N LEU A 23 9.03 -5.44 2.58
CA LEU A 23 9.07 -3.98 2.59
C LEU A 23 10.16 -3.41 1.65
N ARG A 24 11.31 -4.09 1.54
CA ARG A 24 12.35 -3.70 0.59
C ARG A 24 11.88 -3.87 -0.85
N ILE A 25 11.29 -5.00 -1.17
CA ILE A 25 10.71 -5.27 -2.50
C ILE A 25 9.60 -4.26 -2.80
N GLY A 26 8.66 -4.06 -1.87
CA GLY A 26 7.57 -3.10 -2.03
C GLY A 26 8.06 -1.68 -2.32
N ARG A 27 9.13 -1.25 -1.65
CA ARG A 27 9.76 0.05 -1.91
C ARG A 27 10.38 0.14 -3.31
N GLN A 28 11.04 -0.93 -3.78
CA GLN A 28 11.59 -0.97 -5.14
C GLN A 28 10.47 -0.87 -6.19
N PHE A 29 9.39 -1.66 -6.01
CA PHE A 29 8.23 -1.58 -6.89
C PHE A 29 7.57 -0.19 -6.86
N ALA A 30 7.50 0.45 -5.69
CA ALA A 30 6.95 1.79 -5.57
C ALA A 30 7.76 2.83 -6.38
N TRP A 31 9.10 2.76 -6.37
CA TRP A 31 9.94 3.63 -7.20
C TRP A 31 9.70 3.44 -8.68
N ILE A 32 9.61 2.19 -9.13
CA ILE A 32 9.29 1.85 -10.51
C ILE A 32 7.90 2.36 -10.88
N ALA A 33 6.92 2.18 -10.00
CA ALA A 33 5.56 2.65 -10.22
C ALA A 33 5.48 4.17 -10.36
N ILE A 34 6.23 4.94 -9.54
CA ILE A 34 6.31 6.40 -9.67
C ILE A 34 6.90 6.78 -11.04
N LEU A 35 8.00 6.17 -11.42
CA LEU A 35 8.64 6.45 -12.72
C LEU A 35 7.69 6.18 -13.89
N LEU A 36 7.03 5.01 -13.88
CA LEU A 36 6.06 4.65 -14.90
C LEU A 36 4.86 5.60 -14.91
N MET A 37 4.35 5.98 -13.74
CA MET A 37 3.25 6.94 -13.63
C MET A 37 3.61 8.29 -14.27
N VAL A 38 4.81 8.80 -14.00
CA VAL A 38 5.28 10.05 -14.60
C VAL A 38 5.37 9.93 -16.14
N ILE A 39 5.92 8.83 -16.65
CA ILE A 39 6.01 8.59 -18.10
C ILE A 39 4.61 8.55 -18.73
N VAL A 40 3.68 7.81 -18.12
CA VAL A 40 2.31 7.66 -18.62
C VAL A 40 1.60 9.02 -18.66
N ILE A 41 1.76 9.84 -17.61
CA ILE A 41 1.17 11.19 -17.55
C ILE A 41 1.78 12.10 -18.62
N LEU A 42 3.10 12.07 -18.83
CA LEU A 42 3.76 12.86 -19.87
C LEU A 42 3.28 12.44 -21.28
N VAL A 43 3.14 11.15 -21.53
CA VAL A 43 2.57 10.64 -22.79
C VAL A 43 1.14 11.17 -22.97
N GLN A 44 0.31 11.11 -21.95
CA GLN A 44 -1.06 11.63 -22.00
C GLN A 44 -1.11 13.13 -22.32
N VAL A 45 -0.27 13.91 -21.62
CA VAL A 45 -0.18 15.37 -21.86
C VAL A 45 0.24 15.66 -23.29
N PHE A 46 1.24 14.96 -23.80
CA PHE A 46 1.71 15.11 -25.18
C PHE A 46 0.59 14.79 -26.19
N PHE A 47 -0.07 13.64 -26.06
CA PHE A 47 -1.16 13.26 -26.97
C PHE A 47 -2.34 14.24 -26.91
N ARG A 48 -2.69 14.69 -25.71
CA ARG A 48 -3.83 15.60 -25.50
C ARG A 48 -3.58 17.00 -26.05
N TYR A 49 -2.40 17.57 -25.80
CA TYR A 49 -2.14 18.98 -26.12
C TYR A 49 -1.36 19.20 -27.42
N VAL A 50 -0.53 18.25 -27.85
CA VAL A 50 0.25 18.37 -29.09
C VAL A 50 -0.50 17.72 -30.25
N LEU A 51 -1.05 16.51 -30.05
CA LEU A 51 -1.73 15.77 -31.10
C LEU A 51 -3.26 15.98 -31.09
N ASN A 52 -3.82 16.74 -30.14
CA ASN A 52 -5.26 16.94 -29.94
C ASN A 52 -6.08 15.63 -29.93
N ASN A 53 -5.46 14.54 -29.52
CA ASN A 53 -6.05 13.20 -29.45
C ASN A 53 -5.90 12.64 -28.04
N ALA A 54 -6.94 12.80 -27.19
CA ALA A 54 -6.93 12.32 -25.83
C ALA A 54 -7.04 10.79 -25.77
N LEU A 55 -6.03 10.15 -25.20
CA LEU A 55 -6.05 8.70 -24.95
C LEU A 55 -6.81 8.41 -23.64
N PRO A 56 -7.74 7.46 -23.60
CA PRO A 56 -8.50 7.14 -22.37
C PRO A 56 -7.75 6.24 -21.37
N TRP A 57 -6.81 5.43 -21.83
CA TRP A 57 -6.12 4.43 -21.00
C TRP A 57 -5.07 4.99 -20.03
N PRO A 58 -4.36 6.13 -20.27
CA PRO A 58 -3.31 6.58 -19.36
C PRO A 58 -3.85 7.03 -18.00
N ASP A 59 -5.05 7.60 -17.94
CA ASP A 59 -5.69 8.00 -16.68
C ASP A 59 -5.95 6.79 -15.77
N GLU A 60 -6.43 5.68 -16.33
CA GLU A 60 -6.65 4.45 -15.56
C GLU A 60 -5.35 3.82 -15.11
N VAL A 61 -4.34 3.77 -16.00
CA VAL A 61 -3.00 3.24 -15.65
C VAL A 61 -2.36 4.07 -14.54
N ALA A 62 -2.44 5.41 -14.63
CA ALA A 62 -1.90 6.28 -13.60
C ALA A 62 -2.57 6.06 -12.22
N ARG A 63 -3.90 5.91 -12.18
CA ARG A 63 -4.64 5.57 -10.95
C ARG A 63 -4.26 4.20 -10.40
N PHE A 64 -4.11 3.22 -11.25
CA PHE A 64 -3.68 1.88 -10.88
C PHE A 64 -2.28 1.92 -10.21
N LEU A 65 -1.33 2.58 -10.86
CA LEU A 65 0.04 2.73 -10.33
C LEU A 65 0.06 3.52 -9.03
N MET A 66 -0.75 4.60 -8.91
CA MET A 66 -0.85 5.40 -7.70
C MET A 66 -1.35 4.59 -6.49
N LEU A 67 -2.38 3.76 -6.67
CA LEU A 67 -2.93 2.96 -5.59
C LEU A 67 -1.95 1.87 -5.14
N TRP A 68 -1.29 1.18 -6.06
CA TRP A 68 -0.28 0.18 -5.74
C TRP A 68 0.96 0.80 -5.09
N MET A 69 1.43 1.93 -5.60
CA MET A 69 2.53 2.67 -5.00
C MET A 69 2.21 3.04 -3.54
N THR A 70 1.03 3.62 -3.30
CA THR A 70 0.61 4.04 -1.96
C THR A 70 0.47 2.83 -1.03
N GLY A 71 -0.17 1.75 -1.47
CA GLY A 71 -0.32 0.53 -0.68
C GLY A 71 1.01 -0.12 -0.30
N LEU A 72 1.99 -0.10 -1.20
CA LEU A 72 3.30 -0.71 -0.96
C LEU A 72 4.26 0.18 -0.15
N ILE A 73 4.15 1.51 -0.27
CA ILE A 73 5.06 2.42 0.44
C ILE A 73 4.58 2.77 1.84
N ALA A 74 3.26 2.76 2.09
CA ALA A 74 2.67 3.12 3.38
C ALA A 74 3.24 2.31 4.57
N PRO A 75 3.38 0.97 4.50
CA PRO A 75 3.98 0.17 5.56
C PRO A 75 5.45 0.53 5.81
N SER A 76 6.18 0.84 4.75
CA SER A 76 7.59 1.26 4.85
C SER A 76 7.70 2.63 5.51
N ALA A 77 6.86 3.59 5.13
CA ALA A 77 6.82 4.93 5.74
C ALA A 77 6.45 4.85 7.22
N TYR A 78 5.49 3.99 7.59
CA TYR A 78 5.10 3.75 8.97
C TYR A 78 6.28 3.23 9.81
N ARG A 79 7.01 2.23 9.32
CA ARG A 79 8.17 1.63 10.02
C ARG A 79 9.33 2.62 10.21
N TRP A 80 9.55 3.53 9.25
CA TRP A 80 10.66 4.48 9.29
C TRP A 80 10.35 5.78 10.01
N GLY A 81 9.25 5.82 10.77
CA GLY A 81 8.89 6.99 11.56
C GLY A 81 8.33 8.15 10.74
N GLY A 82 7.62 7.86 9.66
CA GLY A 82 6.96 8.88 8.83
C GLY A 82 5.95 9.77 9.57
N PHE A 83 5.61 9.42 10.81
CA PHE A 83 4.75 10.20 11.71
C PHE A 83 5.53 10.99 12.76
N VAL A 84 6.67 11.56 12.38
CA VAL A 84 7.54 12.37 13.25
C VAL A 84 6.78 13.46 14.02
N SER A 85 5.71 14.01 13.46
CA SER A 85 4.87 15.01 14.09
C SER A 85 4.19 14.53 15.39
N ILE A 86 3.85 13.26 15.46
CA ILE A 86 3.24 12.65 16.67
C ILE A 86 4.30 12.45 17.74
N ASP A 87 5.48 11.97 17.37
CA ASP A 87 6.61 11.77 18.29
C ASP A 87 7.12 13.10 18.89
N LEU A 88 7.03 14.19 18.12
CA LEU A 88 7.35 15.53 18.62
C LEU A 88 6.34 16.01 19.66
N LEU A 89 5.06 15.76 19.43
CA LEU A 89 4.00 16.16 20.38
C LEU A 89 4.16 15.44 21.73
N GLU A 90 4.52 14.16 21.71
CA GLU A 90 4.77 13.37 22.92
C GLU A 90 5.89 13.96 23.80
N ARG A 91 6.90 14.58 23.20
CA ARG A 91 8.04 15.17 23.93
C ARG A 91 7.69 16.45 24.69
N PHE A 92 6.65 17.17 24.27
CA PHE A 92 6.20 18.42 24.91
C PHE A 92 5.16 18.21 25.99
N LEU A 93 4.55 17.03 26.08
CA LEU A 93 3.48 16.74 27.02
C LEU A 93 4.01 16.05 28.30
N PRO A 94 3.38 16.30 29.47
CA PRO A 94 3.64 15.55 30.69
C PRO A 94 3.44 14.04 30.43
N LYS A 95 4.25 13.21 31.06
CA LYS A 95 4.26 11.74 30.83
C LYS A 95 2.88 11.09 30.89
N LEU A 96 2.01 11.53 31.78
CA LEU A 96 0.66 10.97 31.95
C LEU A 96 -0.23 11.29 30.76
N ILE A 97 -0.21 12.53 30.28
CA ILE A 97 -1.00 12.98 29.11
C ILE A 97 -0.46 12.34 27.82
N SER A 98 0.87 12.27 27.69
CA SER A 98 1.53 11.61 26.57
C SER A 98 1.11 10.12 26.48
N THR A 99 1.13 9.38 27.60
CA THR A 99 0.72 7.98 27.61
C THR A 99 -0.76 7.79 27.25
N LEU A 100 -1.64 8.65 27.76
CA LEU A 100 -3.07 8.63 27.42
C LEU A 100 -3.29 8.93 25.93
N LEU A 101 -2.58 9.93 25.38
CA LEU A 101 -2.64 10.28 23.98
C LEU A 101 -2.18 9.12 23.10
N THR A 102 -1.04 8.50 23.42
CA THR A 102 -0.52 7.35 22.68
C THR A 102 -1.50 6.18 22.70
N LEU A 103 -2.09 5.88 23.86
CA LEU A 103 -3.09 4.82 23.98
C LEU A 103 -4.33 5.13 23.13
N PHE A 104 -4.83 6.37 23.19
CA PHE A 104 -5.95 6.81 22.37
C PHE A 104 -5.67 6.67 20.87
N LEU A 105 -4.51 7.16 20.42
CA LEU A 105 -4.08 7.05 19.01
C LEU A 105 -3.93 5.60 18.56
N LEU A 106 -3.44 4.73 19.44
CA LEU A 106 -3.31 3.30 19.15
C LEU A 106 -4.69 2.65 18.95
N ILE A 107 -5.65 2.96 19.83
CA ILE A 107 -7.02 2.45 19.72
C ILE A 107 -7.66 2.94 18.41
N VAL A 108 -7.54 4.24 18.12
CA VAL A 108 -8.09 4.83 16.89
C VAL A 108 -7.43 4.21 15.64
N SER A 109 -6.11 4.03 15.64
CA SER A 109 -5.40 3.41 14.50
C SER A 109 -5.84 1.97 14.28
N LEU A 110 -6.01 1.20 15.36
CA LEU A 110 -6.52 -0.17 15.27
C LEU A 110 -7.94 -0.22 14.71
N PHE A 111 -8.81 0.68 15.16
CA PHE A 111 -10.18 0.77 14.69
C PHE A 111 -10.24 1.12 13.19
N VAL A 112 -9.46 2.13 12.76
CA VAL A 112 -9.36 2.52 11.36
C VAL A 112 -8.81 1.38 10.50
N LEU A 113 -7.83 0.62 11.01
CA LEU A 113 -7.23 -0.50 10.32
C LEU A 113 -8.25 -1.63 10.08
N VAL A 114 -9.03 -1.99 11.11
CA VAL A 114 -10.08 -3.03 11.01
C VAL A 114 -11.14 -2.62 10.00
N ILE A 115 -11.66 -1.40 10.09
CA ILE A 115 -12.65 -0.87 9.14
C ILE A 115 -12.06 -0.80 7.73
N GLY A 116 -10.81 -0.34 7.61
CA GLY A 116 -10.13 -0.24 6.32
C GLY A 116 -9.95 -1.59 5.65
N LEU A 117 -9.65 -2.65 6.40
CA LEU A 117 -9.60 -4.01 5.88
C LEU A 117 -10.98 -4.50 5.43
N GLU A 118 -12.00 -4.32 6.26
CA GLU A 118 -13.37 -4.76 5.93
C GLU A 118 -13.88 -4.06 4.66
N LEU A 119 -13.74 -2.74 4.59
CA LEU A 119 -14.09 -1.97 3.40
C LEU A 119 -13.24 -2.35 2.19
N GLY A 120 -11.95 -2.60 2.38
CA GLY A 120 -11.05 -3.07 1.34
C GLY A 120 -11.52 -4.37 0.71
N PHE A 121 -11.90 -5.36 1.51
CA PHE A 121 -12.46 -6.62 1.02
C PHE A 121 -13.81 -6.43 0.31
N LYS A 122 -14.69 -5.58 0.82
CA LYS A 122 -15.95 -5.25 0.15
C LYS A 122 -15.71 -4.62 -1.23
N HIS A 123 -14.73 -3.71 -1.34
CA HIS A 123 -14.35 -3.09 -2.61
C HIS A 123 -13.74 -4.09 -3.61
N ILE A 124 -12.92 -5.04 -3.13
CA ILE A 124 -12.41 -6.12 -3.99
C ILE A 124 -13.57 -6.94 -4.55
N ASN A 125 -14.49 -7.38 -3.71
CA ASN A 125 -15.64 -8.18 -4.13
C ASN A 125 -16.51 -7.42 -5.16
N ALA A 126 -16.76 -6.14 -4.94
CA ALA A 126 -17.42 -5.29 -5.92
C ALA A 126 -16.59 -5.14 -7.21
N GLY A 127 -15.28 -5.00 -7.09
CA GLY A 127 -14.36 -4.84 -8.20
C GLY A 127 -14.27 -6.05 -9.14
N TRP A 128 -14.66 -7.25 -8.71
CA TRP A 128 -14.76 -8.43 -9.57
C TRP A 128 -15.91 -8.34 -10.57
N ILE A 129 -16.96 -7.60 -10.24
CA ILE A 129 -18.13 -7.38 -11.10
C ILE A 129 -17.80 -6.35 -12.18
N PHE A 130 -16.97 -5.35 -11.87
CA PHE A 130 -16.63 -4.25 -12.77
C PHE A 130 -15.33 -4.50 -13.52
N ASN A 131 -15.36 -4.17 -14.80
CA ASN A 131 -14.20 -4.23 -15.68
C ASN A 131 -13.63 -2.81 -15.89
N SER A 132 -12.32 -2.72 -16.10
CA SER A 132 -11.69 -1.50 -16.59
C SER A 132 -12.29 -1.11 -17.95
N SER A 133 -12.58 0.17 -18.13
CA SER A 133 -13.15 0.67 -19.38
C SER A 133 -12.11 0.80 -20.49
N SER A 134 -10.85 1.03 -20.13
CA SER A 134 -9.80 1.42 -21.07
C SER A 134 -8.62 0.45 -21.11
N ILE A 135 -8.33 -0.27 -20.01
CA ILE A 135 -7.18 -1.17 -19.95
C ILE A 135 -7.63 -2.58 -20.33
N LYS A 136 -7.12 -3.04 -21.48
CA LYS A 136 -7.34 -4.40 -21.98
C LYS A 136 -6.00 -5.12 -22.07
N ILE A 137 -5.95 -6.34 -21.53
CA ILE A 137 -4.75 -7.17 -21.67
C ILE A 137 -4.68 -7.67 -23.11
N PRO A 138 -3.58 -7.43 -23.84
CA PRO A 138 -3.48 -7.78 -25.24
C PRO A 138 -3.20 -9.28 -25.42
N PHE A 139 -4.10 -10.15 -24.96
CA PHE A 139 -3.99 -11.60 -25.17
C PHE A 139 -4.03 -12.01 -26.66
N HIS A 140 -4.42 -11.09 -27.56
CA HIS A 140 -4.36 -11.34 -29.00
C HIS A 140 -2.93 -11.61 -29.51
N LEU A 141 -1.89 -11.17 -28.77
CA LEU A 141 -0.49 -11.50 -29.08
C LEU A 141 -0.13 -12.97 -28.80
N ILE A 142 -0.95 -13.66 -27.99
CA ILE A 142 -0.76 -15.08 -27.58
C ILE A 142 -1.92 -15.94 -28.15
N GLY A 143 -2.74 -15.39 -29.05
CA GLY A 143 -3.87 -16.10 -29.67
C GLY A 143 -5.18 -16.07 -28.87
N GLY A 144 -5.29 -15.25 -27.82
CA GLY A 144 -6.49 -15.05 -27.01
C GLY A 144 -7.27 -13.79 -27.38
N LYS A 145 -8.45 -13.60 -26.79
CA LYS A 145 -9.22 -12.35 -26.92
C LYS A 145 -8.69 -11.32 -25.92
N ALA A 146 -8.72 -10.03 -26.31
CA ALA A 146 -8.36 -8.94 -25.41
C ALA A 146 -9.41 -8.85 -24.26
N GLU A 147 -9.01 -9.18 -23.06
CA GLU A 147 -9.89 -9.11 -21.87
C GLU A 147 -9.63 -7.85 -21.07
N PRO A 148 -10.68 -7.16 -20.60
CA PRO A 148 -10.51 -6.00 -19.72
C PRO A 148 -10.01 -6.43 -18.36
N ILE A 149 -9.12 -5.64 -17.76
CA ILE A 149 -8.61 -5.87 -16.41
C ILE A 149 -9.76 -5.64 -15.40
N LYS A 150 -9.90 -6.55 -14.43
CA LYS A 150 -10.85 -6.40 -13.34
C LYS A 150 -10.41 -5.28 -12.40
N LEU A 151 -11.33 -4.41 -11.98
CA LEU A 151 -11.03 -3.35 -11.01
C LEU A 151 -10.64 -3.90 -9.63
N ALA A 152 -10.98 -5.16 -9.34
CA ALA A 152 -10.53 -5.85 -8.14
C ALA A 152 -9.01 -5.80 -7.96
N TRP A 153 -8.21 -5.94 -9.03
CA TRP A 153 -6.76 -5.84 -8.98
C TRP A 153 -6.25 -4.47 -8.49
N MET A 154 -6.99 -3.42 -8.82
CA MET A 154 -6.70 -2.07 -8.37
C MET A 154 -6.98 -1.91 -6.86
N TYR A 155 -8.11 -2.45 -6.40
CA TYR A 155 -8.52 -2.35 -5.00
C TYR A 155 -7.76 -3.28 -4.06
N MET A 156 -7.12 -4.35 -4.56
CA MET A 156 -6.28 -5.25 -3.76
C MET A 156 -5.07 -4.55 -3.14
N SER A 157 -4.61 -3.43 -3.69
CA SER A 157 -3.49 -2.65 -3.14
C SER A 157 -3.74 -2.18 -1.71
N LEU A 158 -4.98 -1.85 -1.37
CA LEU A 158 -5.36 -1.31 -0.06
C LEU A 158 -5.27 -2.35 1.07
N PRO A 159 -5.94 -3.51 1.01
CA PRO A 159 -5.80 -4.52 2.08
C PRO A 159 -4.40 -5.14 2.13
N VAL A 160 -3.68 -5.22 1.00
CA VAL A 160 -2.27 -5.65 1.00
C VAL A 160 -1.41 -4.66 1.78
N GLY A 161 -1.55 -3.36 1.52
CA GLY A 161 -0.84 -2.32 2.27
C GLY A 161 -1.17 -2.33 3.76
N LEU A 162 -2.44 -2.42 4.12
CA LEU A 162 -2.90 -2.44 5.52
C LEU A 162 -2.43 -3.71 6.25
N SER A 163 -2.45 -4.87 5.62
CA SER A 163 -1.96 -6.11 6.23
C SER A 163 -0.46 -6.07 6.52
N LEU A 164 0.32 -5.45 5.63
CA LEU A 164 1.76 -5.24 5.85
C LEU A 164 2.05 -4.25 6.99
N ILE A 165 1.21 -3.23 7.19
CA ILE A 165 1.30 -2.31 8.33
C ILE A 165 1.09 -3.09 9.63
N HIS A 166 0.05 -3.92 9.70
CA HIS A 166 -0.26 -4.70 10.90
C HIS A 166 0.88 -5.66 11.29
N ILE A 167 1.53 -6.29 10.31
CA ILE A 167 2.69 -7.16 10.55
C ILE A 167 3.93 -6.35 11.01
N SER A 168 4.04 -5.08 10.65
CA SER A 168 5.20 -4.25 11.00
C SER A 168 5.09 -3.55 12.36
N GLU A 169 3.90 -3.48 12.96
CA GLU A 169 3.67 -2.83 14.26
C GLU A 169 4.54 -3.37 15.41
N PRO A 170 4.67 -4.71 15.65
CA PRO A 170 5.46 -5.23 16.75
C PRO A 170 6.97 -5.00 16.63
N THR A 171 7.47 -4.69 15.44
CA THR A 171 8.92 -4.52 15.18
C THR A 171 9.42 -3.08 15.36
N ARG A 172 8.52 -2.12 15.64
CA ARG A 172 8.88 -0.69 15.79
C ARG A 172 9.68 -0.38 17.06
N ARG A 173 9.71 -1.26 18.06
CA ARG A 173 10.30 -1.03 19.39
C ARG A 173 11.67 -1.68 19.63
N SER A 174 12.34 -2.19 18.62
CA SER A 174 13.69 -2.78 18.76
C SER A 174 14.78 -1.90 18.17
#